data_61812b3866404526335a5dd8c7cfd611
#
_entry.id   61812b3866404526335a5dd8c7cfd611
#
_cell.length_a   1.000
_cell.length_b   1.000
_cell.length_c   1.000
_cell.angle_alpha   90.00
_cell.angle_beta   90.00
_cell.angle_gamma   90.00
#
_symmetry.space_group_name_H-M   'P 1'
#
loop_
_entity.id
_entity.type
_entity.pdbx_description
1 polymer ?
#
loop_
_entity_poly.entity_id
_entity_poly.type
_entity_poly.pdbx_seq_one_letter_code
_entity_poly.pdbx_strand_id
1 'polypeptide(L)'
;MTTLLPAFAGANTLYGAGMLELGMTFSLEQLVLDNDMISMAKKAMQGIPVDEETLSVDSIQQVGIGKNFLAHKTTRKNIDLPSSPMLIDRLMYGDWKMAGAKDIATVAHEKVVDIMKNHEVAPIDADLLKDMQAVVDKADEAFRAGK
;
A
#
# COMPACT_ATOMS: atom_id res chain seq x y z
N MET A 1 10.10 1.18 10.97
CA MET A 1 10.30 0.28 12.15
C MET A 1 9.02 0.13 12.97
N THR A 2 8.29 1.20 13.29
CA THR A 2 7.04 1.17 14.06
C THR A 2 5.91 0.33 13.45
N THR A 3 5.86 0.20 12.13
CA THR A 3 4.92 -0.68 11.42
C THR A 3 5.44 -2.11 11.32
N LEU A 4 6.71 -2.27 10.97
CA LEU A 4 7.30 -3.56 10.65
C LEU A 4 7.46 -4.46 11.87
N LEU A 5 7.97 -3.92 13.01
CA LEU A 5 8.21 -4.70 14.21
C LEU A 5 6.91 -5.26 14.83
N PRO A 6 5.83 -4.50 15.02
CA PRO A 6 4.56 -5.05 15.49
C PRO A 6 3.99 -6.11 14.53
N ALA A 7 4.10 -5.88 13.21
CA ALA A 7 3.65 -6.83 12.21
C ALA A 7 4.38 -8.19 12.35
N PHE A 8 5.70 -8.19 12.44
CA PHE A 8 6.49 -9.41 12.67
C PHE A 8 6.28 -10.04 14.05
N ALA A 9 5.90 -9.24 15.05
CA ALA A 9 5.53 -9.73 16.39
C ALA A 9 4.11 -10.36 16.42
N GLY A 10 3.40 -10.41 15.30
CA GLY A 10 2.09 -11.03 15.20
C GLY A 10 0.90 -10.15 15.59
N ALA A 11 1.06 -8.82 15.53
CA ALA A 11 -0.04 -7.91 15.76
C ALA A 11 -1.16 -8.12 14.72
N ASN A 12 -2.39 -8.29 15.18
CA ASN A 12 -3.55 -8.48 14.31
C ASN A 12 -4.01 -7.18 13.64
N THR A 13 -3.68 -6.04 14.21
CA THR A 13 -4.07 -4.71 13.72
C THR A 13 -2.90 -3.76 13.79
N LEU A 14 -2.66 -3.03 12.71
CA LEU A 14 -1.78 -1.88 12.66
C LEU A 14 -2.65 -0.63 12.67
N TYR A 15 -2.58 0.13 13.76
CA TYR A 15 -3.41 1.30 14.01
C TYR A 15 -2.63 2.60 13.83
N GLY A 16 -3.33 3.66 13.44
CA GLY A 16 -2.79 5.02 13.42
C GLY A 16 -2.39 5.55 12.04
N ALA A 17 -2.75 4.86 10.94
CA ALA A 17 -2.48 5.37 9.61
C ALA A 17 -3.11 6.76 9.40
N GLY A 18 -2.34 7.72 8.89
CA GLY A 18 -2.73 9.12 8.69
C GLY A 18 -2.71 9.99 9.95
N MET A 19 -2.38 9.43 11.11
CA MET A 19 -2.37 10.16 12.38
C MET A 19 -1.02 10.85 12.61
N LEU A 20 -1.10 12.12 13.01
CA LEU A 20 0.03 12.93 13.46
C LEU A 20 -0.23 13.41 14.89
N GLU A 21 0.81 13.90 15.58
CA GLU A 21 0.72 14.46 16.94
C GLU A 21 -0.06 13.56 17.92
N LEU A 22 0.33 12.30 18.04
CA LEU A 22 -0.35 11.33 18.91
C LEU A 22 -1.86 11.16 18.60
N GLY A 23 -2.26 11.39 17.34
CA GLY A 23 -3.65 11.28 16.90
C GLY A 23 -4.48 12.55 17.04
N MET A 24 -3.87 13.66 17.39
CA MET A 24 -4.55 14.96 17.45
C MET A 24 -4.80 15.57 16.07
N THR A 25 -3.98 15.20 15.09
CA THR A 25 -4.06 15.70 13.71
C THR A 25 -4.18 14.51 12.75
N PHE A 26 -4.99 14.66 11.73
CA PHE A 26 -5.12 13.69 10.64
C PHE A 26 -4.65 14.33 9.32
N SER A 27 -3.81 13.63 8.57
CA SER A 27 -3.35 14.05 7.23
C SER A 27 -3.65 12.98 6.21
N LEU A 28 -4.27 13.38 5.09
CA LEU A 28 -4.52 12.49 3.96
C LEU A 28 -3.21 12.09 3.28
N GLU A 29 -2.23 12.98 3.20
CA GLU A 29 -0.90 12.70 2.68
C GLU A 29 -0.20 11.64 3.53
N GLN A 30 -0.27 11.77 4.86
CA GLN A 30 0.27 10.76 5.76
C GLN A 30 -0.46 9.44 5.62
N LEU A 31 -1.78 9.44 5.44
CA LEU A 31 -2.55 8.22 5.21
C LEU A 31 -2.08 7.45 3.97
N VAL A 32 -1.85 8.15 2.88
CA VAL A 32 -1.38 7.55 1.62
C VAL A 32 0.05 7.02 1.77
N LEU A 33 0.92 7.74 2.49
CA LEU A 33 2.27 7.29 2.85
C LEU A 33 2.25 6.04 3.72
N ASP A 34 1.45 6.04 4.77
CA ASP A 34 1.34 4.90 5.69
C ASP A 34 0.77 3.67 4.98
N ASN A 35 -0.18 3.84 4.06
CA ASN A 35 -0.69 2.75 3.23
C ASN A 35 0.41 2.10 2.38
N ASP A 36 1.30 2.92 1.82
CA ASP A 36 2.44 2.42 1.03
C ASP A 36 3.43 1.65 1.92
N MET A 37 3.76 2.20 3.09
CA MET A 37 4.62 1.54 4.09
C MET A 37 4.01 0.24 4.64
N ILE A 38 2.70 0.22 4.91
CA ILE A 38 1.99 -0.98 5.36
C ILE A 38 1.99 -2.04 4.26
N SER A 39 1.86 -1.63 3.00
CA SER A 39 1.94 -2.55 1.85
C SER A 39 3.31 -3.21 1.74
N MET A 40 4.39 -2.46 1.97
CA MET A 40 5.74 -3.01 2.04
C MET A 40 5.92 -3.97 3.22
N ALA A 41 5.38 -3.62 4.40
CA ALA A 41 5.41 -4.48 5.58
C ALA A 41 4.66 -5.80 5.33
N LYS A 42 3.46 -5.74 4.74
CA LYS A 42 2.70 -6.93 4.32
C LYS A 42 3.49 -7.80 3.35
N LYS A 43 4.20 -7.20 2.40
CA LYS A 43 5.05 -7.94 1.47
C LYS A 43 6.19 -8.65 2.19
N ALA A 44 6.85 -7.98 3.13
CA ALA A 44 7.92 -8.58 3.95
C ALA A 44 7.40 -9.75 4.81
N MET A 45 6.19 -9.65 5.34
CA MET A 45 5.55 -10.72 6.14
C MET A 45 5.22 -11.98 5.33
N GLN A 46 5.06 -11.88 4.01
CA GLN A 46 4.86 -13.04 3.15
C GLN A 46 6.06 -13.99 3.13
N GLY A 47 7.22 -13.50 3.60
CA GLY A 47 8.46 -14.25 3.54
C GLY A 47 9.03 -14.34 2.13
N ILE A 48 9.99 -15.25 1.97
CA ILE A 48 10.62 -15.53 0.68
C ILE A 48 10.09 -16.88 0.19
N PRO A 49 9.38 -16.95 -0.94
CA PRO A 49 8.94 -18.23 -1.49
C PRO A 49 10.17 -19.07 -1.88
N VAL A 50 10.15 -20.33 -1.47
CA VAL A 50 11.23 -21.29 -1.79
C VAL A 50 10.61 -22.52 -2.44
N ASP A 51 10.63 -22.54 -3.76
CA ASP A 51 10.17 -23.63 -4.60
C ASP A 51 11.13 -23.81 -5.79
N GLU A 52 10.89 -24.78 -6.65
CA GLU A 52 11.75 -25.06 -7.80
C GLU A 52 11.86 -23.85 -8.75
N GLU A 53 10.79 -23.09 -8.90
CA GLU A 53 10.79 -21.91 -9.76
C GLU A 53 11.60 -20.77 -9.18
N THR A 54 11.41 -20.46 -7.89
CA THR A 54 12.11 -19.35 -7.21
C THR A 54 13.57 -19.67 -6.93
N LEU A 55 13.93 -20.93 -6.73
CA LEU A 55 15.33 -21.38 -6.68
C LEU A 55 16.05 -21.18 -8.00
N SER A 56 15.32 -21.21 -9.12
CA SER A 56 15.80 -20.88 -10.47
C SER A 56 17.07 -21.63 -10.91
N VAL A 57 17.29 -22.85 -10.45
CA VAL A 57 18.52 -23.62 -10.75
C VAL A 57 18.73 -23.78 -12.24
N ASP A 58 17.70 -24.17 -12.98
CA ASP A 58 17.76 -24.31 -14.44
C ASP A 58 18.11 -23.00 -15.13
N SER A 59 17.56 -21.88 -14.64
CA SER A 59 17.84 -20.55 -15.17
C SER A 59 19.31 -20.16 -14.96
N ILE A 60 19.86 -20.49 -13.79
CA ILE A 60 21.27 -20.26 -13.47
C ILE A 60 22.16 -21.07 -14.42
N GLN A 61 21.83 -22.33 -14.66
CA GLN A 61 22.56 -23.19 -15.59
C GLN A 61 22.51 -22.67 -17.05
N GLN A 62 21.32 -22.25 -17.51
CA GLN A 62 21.12 -21.73 -18.87
C GLN A 62 21.88 -20.43 -19.10
N VAL A 63 21.87 -19.52 -18.15
CA VAL A 63 22.60 -18.25 -18.25
C VAL A 63 24.10 -18.47 -18.21
N GLY A 64 24.57 -19.32 -17.30
CA GLY A 64 25.98 -19.66 -17.17
C GLY A 64 26.83 -18.58 -16.53
N ILE A 65 28.12 -18.86 -16.41
CA ILE A 65 29.09 -18.00 -15.71
C ILE A 65 29.39 -16.75 -16.54
N GLY A 66 29.48 -15.59 -15.88
CA GLY A 66 29.87 -14.30 -16.48
C GLY A 66 28.84 -13.62 -17.34
N LYS A 67 27.60 -14.14 -17.41
CA LYS A 67 26.48 -13.52 -18.13
C LYS A 67 25.49 -12.90 -17.11
N ASN A 68 24.50 -12.13 -17.61
CA ASN A 68 23.50 -11.47 -16.78
C ASN A 68 22.09 -12.03 -17.02
N PHE A 69 21.19 -11.80 -16.07
CA PHE A 69 19.81 -12.28 -16.09
C PHE A 69 18.80 -11.26 -16.60
N LEU A 70 19.22 -10.06 -17.01
CA LEU A 70 18.33 -8.95 -17.35
C LEU A 70 17.28 -9.30 -18.43
N ALA A 71 17.69 -10.03 -19.46
CA ALA A 71 16.81 -10.46 -20.54
C ALA A 71 16.17 -11.84 -20.30
N HIS A 72 16.48 -12.51 -19.19
CA HIS A 72 15.97 -13.85 -18.95
C HIS A 72 14.50 -13.85 -18.59
N LYS A 73 13.75 -14.84 -19.09
CA LYS A 73 12.29 -14.96 -18.86
C LYS A 73 11.90 -14.96 -17.37
N THR A 74 12.71 -15.61 -16.54
CA THR A 74 12.50 -15.69 -15.08
C THR A 74 12.55 -14.33 -14.43
N THR A 75 13.47 -13.45 -14.82
CA THR A 75 13.57 -12.08 -14.31
C THR A 75 12.29 -11.30 -14.63
N ARG A 76 11.82 -11.38 -15.88
CA ARG A 76 10.58 -10.71 -16.30
C ARG A 76 9.35 -11.26 -15.55
N LYS A 77 9.26 -12.57 -15.37
CA LYS A 77 8.14 -13.21 -14.67
C LYS A 77 8.07 -12.82 -13.19
N ASN A 78 9.23 -12.61 -12.56
CA ASN A 78 9.34 -12.34 -11.13
C ASN A 78 9.61 -10.86 -10.81
N ILE A 79 9.34 -9.95 -11.76
CA ILE A 79 9.62 -8.51 -11.57
C ILE A 79 8.81 -7.92 -10.40
N ASP A 80 7.63 -8.46 -10.13
CA ASP A 80 6.72 -8.02 -9.07
C ASP A 80 6.95 -8.76 -7.74
N LEU A 81 7.95 -9.67 -7.69
CA LEU A 81 8.27 -10.39 -6.46
C LEU A 81 8.78 -9.47 -5.33
N PRO A 82 9.65 -8.48 -5.58
CA PRO A 82 10.00 -7.47 -4.59
C PRO A 82 8.82 -6.54 -4.28
N SER A 83 8.87 -5.87 -3.12
CA SER A 83 7.89 -4.81 -2.82
C SER A 83 8.01 -3.68 -3.84
N SER A 84 6.87 -3.18 -4.30
CA SER A 84 6.79 -2.09 -5.28
C SER A 84 6.01 -0.92 -4.66
N PRO A 85 6.68 -0.04 -3.89
CA PRO A 85 6.04 1.15 -3.33
C PRO A 85 5.58 2.08 -4.46
N MET A 86 4.46 2.76 -4.26
CA MET A 86 3.90 3.70 -5.22
C MET A 86 4.50 5.11 -5.09
N LEU A 87 4.81 5.52 -3.86
CA LEU A 87 5.26 6.87 -3.55
C LEU A 87 6.77 6.99 -3.39
N ILE A 88 7.40 5.91 -2.91
CA ILE A 88 8.84 5.87 -2.68
C ILE A 88 9.52 5.52 -3.99
N ASP A 89 10.16 6.50 -4.62
CA ASP A 89 10.91 6.25 -5.82
C ASP A 89 12.24 5.51 -5.55
N ARG A 90 12.73 4.81 -6.56
CA ARG A 90 14.00 4.07 -6.54
C ARG A 90 14.93 4.52 -7.67
N LEU A 91 14.69 5.73 -8.18
CA LEU A 91 15.48 6.30 -9.25
C LEU A 91 16.89 6.64 -8.76
N MET A 92 17.83 6.62 -9.67
CA MET A 92 19.14 7.24 -9.43
C MET A 92 18.97 8.75 -9.31
N TYR A 93 19.81 9.40 -8.52
CA TYR A 93 19.70 10.84 -8.25
C TYR A 93 19.57 11.71 -9.52
N GLY A 94 20.32 11.36 -10.58
CA GLY A 94 20.24 12.08 -11.86
C GLY A 94 18.87 11.95 -12.53
N ASP A 95 18.29 10.74 -12.53
CA ASP A 95 16.98 10.47 -13.11
C ASP A 95 15.87 11.11 -12.29
N TRP A 96 15.96 11.05 -10.96
CA TRP A 96 15.04 11.73 -10.04
C TRP A 96 15.05 13.26 -10.29
N LYS A 97 16.24 13.84 -10.45
CA LYS A 97 16.38 15.27 -10.75
C LYS A 97 15.76 15.65 -12.10
N MET A 98 15.95 14.82 -13.13
CA MET A 98 15.31 15.02 -14.44
C MET A 98 13.80 14.83 -14.40
N ALA A 99 13.28 13.96 -13.52
CA ALA A 99 11.85 13.75 -13.30
C ALA A 99 11.16 14.87 -12.50
N GLY A 100 11.89 15.94 -12.13
CA GLY A 100 11.34 17.11 -11.45
C GLY A 100 11.69 17.20 -9.96
N ALA A 101 12.53 16.32 -9.45
CA ALA A 101 13.07 16.34 -8.08
C ALA A 101 11.99 16.50 -6.99
N LYS A 102 10.84 15.88 -7.17
CA LYS A 102 9.73 15.93 -6.21
C LYS A 102 10.11 15.19 -4.93
N ASP A 103 9.84 15.80 -3.80
CA ASP A 103 9.91 15.11 -2.51
C ASP A 103 8.66 14.22 -2.30
N ILE A 104 8.73 13.34 -1.31
CA ILE A 104 7.67 12.37 -1.05
C ILE A 104 6.37 13.04 -0.58
N ALA A 105 6.43 14.19 0.09
CA ALA A 105 5.25 14.92 0.53
C ALA A 105 4.49 15.50 -0.67
N THR A 106 5.22 16.04 -1.65
CA THR A 106 4.64 16.50 -2.92
C THR A 106 3.97 15.36 -3.68
N VAL A 107 4.64 14.21 -3.81
CA VAL A 107 4.07 13.04 -4.50
C VAL A 107 2.83 12.51 -3.76
N ALA A 108 2.86 12.47 -2.43
CA ALA A 108 1.72 12.06 -1.62
C ALA A 108 0.53 13.02 -1.81
N HIS A 109 0.77 14.32 -1.82
CA HIS A 109 -0.28 15.32 -2.07
C HIS A 109 -0.91 15.16 -3.45
N GLU A 110 -0.11 15.02 -4.50
CA GLU A 110 -0.62 14.75 -5.86
C GLU A 110 -1.48 13.49 -5.91
N LYS A 111 -1.08 12.44 -5.18
CA LYS A 111 -1.84 11.20 -5.09
C LYS A 111 -3.16 11.37 -4.34
N VAL A 112 -3.18 12.15 -3.26
CA VAL A 112 -4.41 12.50 -2.54
C VAL A 112 -5.38 13.23 -3.48
N VAL A 113 -4.90 14.25 -4.20
CA VAL A 113 -5.72 15.00 -5.15
C VAL A 113 -6.28 14.09 -6.25
N ASP A 114 -5.47 13.19 -6.79
CA ASP A 114 -5.89 12.21 -7.79
C ASP A 114 -7.00 11.29 -7.25
N ILE A 115 -6.82 10.72 -6.05
CA ILE A 115 -7.83 9.85 -5.43
C ILE A 115 -9.13 10.60 -5.19
N MET A 116 -9.06 11.79 -4.59
CA MET A 116 -10.26 12.60 -4.29
C MET A 116 -11.05 13.00 -5.53
N LYS A 117 -10.36 13.15 -6.67
CA LYS A 117 -10.99 13.56 -7.94
C LYS A 117 -11.54 12.39 -8.75
N ASN A 118 -10.82 11.27 -8.74
CA ASN A 118 -11.03 10.22 -9.75
C ASN A 118 -11.51 8.90 -9.14
N HIS A 119 -11.44 8.73 -7.80
CA HIS A 119 -11.87 7.47 -7.19
C HIS A 119 -13.38 7.44 -7.02
N GLU A 120 -14.01 6.45 -7.61
CA GLU A 120 -15.43 6.15 -7.40
C GLU A 120 -15.55 4.98 -6.42
N VAL A 121 -16.31 5.22 -5.34
CA VAL A 121 -16.60 4.17 -4.35
C VAL A 121 -17.57 3.17 -4.95
N ALA A 122 -17.30 1.89 -4.82
CA ALA A 122 -18.22 0.85 -5.24
C ALA A 122 -19.60 1.05 -4.59
N PRO A 123 -20.69 1.09 -5.35
CA PRO A 123 -22.02 1.32 -4.81
C PRO A 123 -22.41 0.17 -3.86
N ILE A 124 -23.04 0.54 -2.74
CA ILE A 124 -23.69 -0.42 -1.85
C ILE A 124 -25.00 -0.85 -2.51
N ASP A 125 -25.38 -2.10 -2.34
CA ASP A 125 -26.67 -2.60 -2.78
C ASP A 125 -27.80 -1.71 -2.26
N ALA A 126 -28.76 -1.39 -3.13
CA ALA A 126 -29.80 -0.40 -2.83
C ALA A 126 -30.71 -0.83 -1.67
N ASP A 127 -31.02 -2.13 -1.54
CA ASP A 127 -31.86 -2.63 -0.46
C ASP A 127 -31.08 -2.61 0.86
N LEU A 128 -29.80 -3.00 0.83
CA LEU A 128 -28.93 -2.91 1.99
C LEU A 128 -28.74 -1.45 2.45
N LEU A 129 -28.55 -0.51 1.52
CA LEU A 129 -28.43 0.91 1.85
C LEU A 129 -29.69 1.43 2.55
N LYS A 130 -30.88 1.02 2.08
CA LYS A 130 -32.16 1.39 2.68
C LYS A 130 -32.30 0.82 4.10
N ASP A 131 -31.90 -0.42 4.31
CA ASP A 131 -31.93 -1.05 5.64
C ASP A 131 -30.95 -0.36 6.61
N MET A 132 -29.74 -0.03 6.13
CA MET A 132 -28.77 0.75 6.92
C MET A 132 -29.32 2.13 7.30
N GLN A 133 -29.93 2.85 6.36
CA GLN A 133 -30.53 4.15 6.62
C GLN A 133 -31.67 4.06 7.65
N ALA A 134 -32.52 3.04 7.57
CA ALA A 134 -33.60 2.83 8.54
C ALA A 134 -33.08 2.60 9.98
N VAL A 135 -31.92 1.97 10.13
CA VAL A 135 -31.27 1.81 11.45
C VAL A 135 -30.78 3.15 11.99
N VAL A 136 -30.16 3.97 11.14
CA VAL A 136 -29.68 5.30 11.52
C VAL A 136 -30.86 6.20 11.90
N ASP A 137 -31.90 6.26 11.06
CA ASP A 137 -33.10 7.08 11.31
C ASP A 137 -33.77 6.71 12.65
N LYS A 138 -33.89 5.42 12.95
CA LYS A 138 -34.44 4.93 14.21
C LYS A 138 -33.59 5.34 15.42
N ALA A 139 -32.26 5.33 15.29
CA ALA A 139 -31.36 5.78 16.34
C ALA A 139 -31.49 7.30 16.57
N ASP A 140 -31.57 8.08 15.50
CA ASP A 140 -31.78 9.53 15.56
C ASP A 140 -33.14 9.89 16.20
N GLU A 141 -34.22 9.19 15.86
CA GLU A 141 -35.53 9.38 16.48
C GLU A 141 -35.46 9.06 17.99
N ALA A 142 -34.84 7.99 18.39
CA ALA A 142 -34.67 7.63 19.81
C ALA A 142 -33.87 8.69 20.57
N PHE A 143 -32.78 9.20 19.98
CA PHE A 143 -31.99 10.27 20.57
C PHE A 143 -32.77 11.56 20.73
N ARG A 144 -33.54 12.00 19.69
CA ARG A 144 -34.39 13.19 19.77
C ARG A 144 -35.54 13.03 20.77
N ALA A 145 -36.05 11.82 20.98
CA ALA A 145 -37.06 11.52 21.99
C ALA A 145 -36.51 11.44 23.43
N GLY A 146 -35.20 11.64 23.65
CA GLY A 146 -34.55 11.64 24.97
C GLY A 146 -34.45 10.25 25.60
N LYS A 147 -34.44 9.20 24.79
CA LYS A 147 -34.30 7.80 25.23
C LYS A 147 -32.89 7.28 25.02
#